data_29b7be8f8e0132a9ce3cd0335f0dabb1
#
_entry.id   29b7be8f8e0132a9ce3cd0335f0dabb1
#
_cell.length_a   1.000
_cell.length_b   1.000
_cell.length_c   1.000
_cell.angle_alpha   90.00
_cell.angle_beta   90.00
_cell.angle_gamma   90.00
#
_symmetry.space_group_name_H-M   'P 1'
#
loop_
_entity.id
_entity.type
_entity.pdbx_description
1 polymer ?
#
loop_
_entity_poly.entity_id
_entity_poly.type
_entity_poly.pdbx_seq_one_letter_code
_entity_poly.pdbx_strand_id
1 'polypeptide(L)'
;MLTFRVIGDWDEDAVRVSWTASRLASNPRVERLIDTAWAGARQRKGIQLFDGPMCRLESFSATPTSLDLHVSRTSYRTFLGTNMSLGVVGSFGPSVLANPIGLSTSMQSSDGHLLLGRRNEAVAYYPGRIHPFAGAAEP
;
A
#
# COMPACT_ATOMS: atom_id res chain seq x y z
N MET A 1 -7.42 15.91 -1.38
CA MET A 1 -8.46 15.60 -2.36
C MET A 1 -8.34 14.11 -2.69
N LEU A 2 -9.42 13.35 -2.55
CA LEU A 2 -9.44 11.93 -2.92
C LEU A 2 -9.66 11.84 -4.43
N THR A 3 -8.77 11.16 -5.15
CA THR A 3 -8.91 10.99 -6.59
C THR A 3 -9.26 9.53 -6.87
N PHE A 4 -10.47 9.30 -7.34
CA PHE A 4 -10.89 7.99 -7.87
C PHE A 4 -10.45 7.89 -9.33
N ARG A 5 -9.71 6.85 -9.68
CA ARG A 5 -9.32 6.59 -11.07
C ARG A 5 -10.31 5.70 -11.80
N VAL A 6 -10.92 4.79 -11.06
CA VAL A 6 -11.90 3.82 -11.59
C VAL A 6 -12.92 3.53 -10.50
N ILE A 7 -14.18 3.46 -10.91
CA ILE A 7 -15.30 2.99 -10.10
C ILE A 7 -15.98 1.91 -10.91
N GLY A 8 -16.24 0.76 -10.33
CA GLY A 8 -16.91 -0.36 -10.97
C GLY A 8 -17.44 -1.34 -9.95
N ASP A 9 -18.25 -2.25 -10.42
CA ASP A 9 -18.78 -3.39 -9.68
C ASP A 9 -18.39 -4.65 -10.43
N TRP A 10 -17.49 -5.44 -9.84
CA TRP A 10 -16.94 -6.64 -10.45
C TRP A 10 -17.09 -7.81 -9.48
N ASP A 11 -17.67 -8.87 -9.99
CA ASP A 11 -17.65 -10.15 -9.29
C ASP A 11 -16.23 -10.71 -9.18
N GLU A 12 -16.02 -11.65 -8.27
CA GLU A 12 -14.73 -12.28 -8.02
C GLU A 12 -14.08 -12.82 -9.30
N ASP A 13 -14.86 -13.49 -10.15
CA ASP A 13 -14.40 -14.08 -11.42
C ASP A 13 -13.98 -13.03 -12.47
N ALA A 14 -14.43 -11.81 -12.30
CA ALA A 14 -14.10 -10.69 -13.18
C ALA A 14 -12.82 -9.95 -12.78
N VAL A 15 -12.27 -10.23 -11.59
CA VAL A 15 -11.02 -9.66 -11.11
C VAL A 15 -9.88 -10.64 -11.35
N ARG A 16 -8.92 -10.25 -12.18
CA ARG A 16 -7.74 -11.03 -12.50
C ARG A 16 -6.48 -10.39 -11.97
N VAL A 17 -5.66 -11.19 -11.29
CA VAL A 17 -4.35 -10.74 -10.78
C VAL A 17 -3.26 -11.56 -11.45
N SER A 18 -2.30 -10.90 -12.05
CA SER A 18 -1.14 -11.53 -12.69
C SER A 18 0.18 -10.98 -12.18
N TRP A 19 1.14 -11.88 -11.95
CA TRP A 19 2.50 -11.52 -11.58
C TRP A 19 3.29 -11.07 -12.80
N THR A 20 4.08 -10.01 -12.63
CA THR A 20 4.97 -9.49 -13.67
C THR A 20 6.33 -9.12 -13.07
N ALA A 21 7.30 -8.86 -13.94
CA ALA A 21 8.59 -8.33 -13.50
C ALA A 21 8.41 -6.96 -12.86
N SER A 22 9.12 -6.72 -11.75
CA SER A 22 9.10 -5.42 -11.08
C SER A 22 9.69 -4.34 -11.97
N ARG A 23 8.98 -3.21 -12.09
CA ARG A 23 9.44 -1.99 -12.73
C ARG A 23 9.94 -0.95 -11.72
N LEU A 24 10.16 -1.36 -10.48
CA LEU A 24 10.74 -0.51 -9.44
C LEU A 24 12.14 -0.07 -9.87
N ALA A 25 12.30 1.23 -10.08
CA ALA A 25 13.59 1.77 -10.50
C ALA A 25 14.57 1.77 -9.32
N SER A 26 15.75 1.16 -9.52
CA SER A 26 16.85 1.26 -8.57
C SER A 26 17.52 2.62 -8.67
N ASN A 27 17.74 3.26 -7.52
CA ASN A 27 18.45 4.52 -7.43
C ASN A 27 19.21 4.60 -6.11
N PRO A 28 20.56 4.75 -6.12
CA PRO A 28 21.36 4.79 -4.89
C PRO A 28 21.00 5.89 -3.90
N ARG A 29 20.42 7.00 -4.37
CA ARG A 29 19.92 8.06 -3.48
C ARG A 29 18.61 7.64 -2.80
N VAL A 30 17.72 6.99 -3.55
CA VAL A 30 16.46 6.46 -3.01
C VAL A 30 16.74 5.34 -2.01
N GLU A 31 17.69 4.44 -2.29
CA GLU A 31 18.10 3.39 -1.34
C GLU A 31 18.59 3.98 -0.01
N ARG A 32 19.41 5.05 -0.05
CA ARG A 32 19.82 5.75 1.18
C ARG A 32 18.65 6.37 1.94
N LEU A 33 17.65 6.89 1.24
CA LEU A 33 16.44 7.42 1.89
C LEU A 33 15.63 6.30 2.55
N ILE A 34 15.51 5.15 1.88
CA ILE A 34 14.85 3.95 2.44
C ILE A 34 15.57 3.50 3.71
N ASP A 35 16.90 3.39 3.67
CA ASP A 35 17.71 3.00 4.83
C ASP A 35 17.57 3.98 5.99
N THR A 36 17.60 5.26 5.70
CA THR A 36 17.45 6.32 6.72
C THR A 36 16.06 6.29 7.35
N ALA A 37 15.01 6.18 6.54
CA ALA A 37 13.63 6.11 7.02
C ALA A 37 13.41 4.86 7.88
N TRP A 38 13.95 3.72 7.46
CA TRP A 38 13.86 2.46 8.18
C TRP A 38 14.61 2.51 9.51
N ALA A 39 15.85 3.00 9.51
CA ALA A 39 16.64 3.17 10.74
C ALA A 39 15.95 4.10 11.74
N GLY A 40 15.41 5.22 11.27
CA GLY A 40 14.65 6.15 12.10
C GLY A 40 13.38 5.53 12.69
N ALA A 41 12.65 4.74 11.90
CA ALA A 41 11.45 4.04 12.38
C ALA A 41 11.79 3.00 13.46
N ARG A 42 12.90 2.27 13.32
CA ARG A 42 13.37 1.29 14.32
C ARG A 42 13.77 1.91 15.66
N GLN A 43 14.15 3.18 15.68
CA GLN A 43 14.53 3.88 16.92
C GLN A 43 13.30 4.35 17.73
N ARG A 44 12.10 4.34 17.14
CA ARG A 44 10.88 4.79 17.82
C ARG A 44 10.44 3.75 18.85
N LYS A 45 10.41 4.16 20.12
CA LYS A 45 9.98 3.29 21.21
C LYS A 45 8.52 2.83 21.04
N GLY A 46 8.26 1.57 21.36
CA GLY A 46 6.91 0.99 21.32
C GLY A 46 6.41 0.61 19.93
N ILE A 47 7.17 0.86 18.87
CA ILE A 47 6.79 0.48 17.50
C ILE A 47 7.28 -0.93 17.20
N GLN A 48 6.35 -1.80 16.80
CA GLN A 48 6.67 -3.10 16.22
C GLN A 48 6.87 -2.93 14.72
N LEU A 49 8.10 -3.13 14.27
CA LEU A 49 8.48 -2.95 12.88
C LEU A 49 8.94 -4.27 12.27
N PHE A 50 8.30 -4.65 11.19
CA PHE A 50 8.60 -5.85 10.42
C PHE A 50 8.62 -5.49 8.92
N ASP A 51 9.65 -5.92 8.19
CA ASP A 51 9.74 -5.71 6.74
C ASP A 51 8.99 -6.84 6.02
N GLY A 52 7.65 -6.78 6.07
CA GLY A 52 6.78 -7.72 5.38
C GLY A 52 6.80 -7.54 3.85
N PRO A 53 6.66 -8.64 3.09
CA PRO A 53 6.44 -8.56 1.66
C PRO A 53 5.08 -7.94 1.36
N MET A 54 4.99 -7.20 0.24
CA MET A 54 3.76 -6.56 -0.23
C MET A 54 3.63 -6.71 -1.74
N CYS A 55 2.40 -6.72 -2.24
CA CYS A 55 2.12 -6.64 -3.66
C CYS A 55 2.22 -5.20 -4.14
N ARG A 56 3.11 -4.93 -5.11
CA ARG A 56 3.23 -3.65 -5.81
C ARG A 56 2.31 -3.63 -7.02
N LEU A 57 1.53 -2.57 -7.17
CA LEU A 57 0.78 -2.34 -8.40
C LEU A 57 1.72 -1.81 -9.49
N GLU A 58 1.87 -2.57 -10.58
CA GLU A 58 2.63 -2.17 -11.77
C GLU A 58 1.74 -1.46 -12.78
N SER A 59 0.57 -2.03 -13.05
CA SER A 59 -0.45 -1.46 -13.91
C SER A 59 -1.81 -2.12 -13.64
N PHE A 60 -2.86 -1.50 -14.12
CA PHE A 60 -4.19 -2.10 -14.13
C PHE A 60 -4.93 -1.70 -15.40
N SER A 61 -5.88 -2.51 -15.82
CA SER A 61 -6.90 -2.15 -16.78
C SER A 61 -8.28 -2.50 -16.23
N ALA A 62 -9.25 -1.66 -16.50
CA ALA A 62 -10.62 -1.83 -16.05
C ALA A 62 -11.59 -1.58 -17.19
N THR A 63 -12.54 -2.48 -17.32
CA THR A 63 -13.69 -2.40 -18.22
C THR A 63 -14.97 -2.51 -17.39
N PRO A 64 -16.16 -2.30 -17.94
CA PRO A 64 -17.40 -2.57 -17.19
C PRO A 64 -17.54 -4.00 -16.68
N THR A 65 -16.85 -4.98 -17.31
CA THR A 65 -16.99 -6.41 -17.04
C THR A 65 -15.72 -7.07 -16.51
N SER A 66 -14.60 -6.35 -16.37
CA SER A 66 -13.35 -6.93 -15.85
C SER A 66 -12.43 -5.91 -15.20
N LEU A 67 -11.66 -6.38 -14.23
CA LEU A 67 -10.55 -5.67 -13.61
C LEU A 67 -9.30 -6.55 -13.67
N ASP A 68 -8.29 -6.11 -14.43
CA ASP A 68 -7.00 -6.80 -14.52
C ASP A 68 -5.94 -6.02 -13.74
N LEU A 69 -5.28 -6.68 -12.81
CA LEU A 69 -4.19 -6.12 -12.00
C LEU A 69 -2.87 -6.83 -12.33
N HIS A 70 -1.87 -6.07 -12.72
CA HIS A 70 -0.51 -6.57 -12.90
C HIS A 70 0.32 -6.18 -11.67
N VAL A 71 0.84 -7.17 -10.97
CA VAL A 71 1.52 -6.96 -9.69
C VAL A 71 2.95 -7.52 -9.70
N SER A 72 3.77 -6.94 -8.86
CA SER A 72 5.11 -7.44 -8.55
C SER A 72 5.37 -7.38 -7.04
N ARG A 73 6.57 -7.77 -6.62
CA ARG A 73 6.94 -7.77 -5.20
C ARG A 73 7.54 -6.41 -4.80
N THR A 74 7.15 -5.93 -3.62
CA THR A 74 7.77 -4.84 -2.89
C THR A 74 7.83 -5.19 -1.41
N SER A 75 8.22 -4.24 -0.54
CA SER A 75 8.27 -4.45 0.89
C SER A 75 7.79 -3.24 1.70
N TYR A 76 7.47 -3.49 2.97
CA TYR A 76 7.08 -2.44 3.90
C TYR A 76 8.20 -1.41 4.14
N ARG A 77 9.46 -1.84 4.16
CA ARG A 77 10.63 -0.95 4.25
C ARG A 77 10.70 0.01 3.07
N THR A 78 10.54 -0.52 1.85
CA THR A 78 10.49 0.30 0.63
C THR A 78 9.34 1.30 0.68
N PHE A 79 8.15 0.86 1.13
CA PHE A 79 6.99 1.73 1.30
C PHE A 79 7.26 2.89 2.27
N LEU A 80 7.85 2.63 3.43
CA LEU A 80 8.19 3.68 4.39
C LEU A 80 9.18 4.69 3.81
N GLY A 81 10.19 4.24 3.10
CA GLY A 81 11.23 5.10 2.55
C GLY A 81 10.85 5.82 1.26
N THR A 82 9.77 5.42 0.60
CA THR A 82 9.35 6.02 -0.67
C THR A 82 7.98 6.68 -0.59
N ASN A 83 6.91 5.92 -0.45
CA ASN A 83 5.54 6.46 -0.44
C ASN A 83 5.27 7.38 0.77
N MET A 84 5.91 7.09 1.91
CA MET A 84 5.73 7.85 3.15
C MET A 84 6.75 8.99 3.31
N SER A 85 7.73 9.08 2.43
CA SER A 85 8.76 10.12 2.47
C SER A 85 8.35 11.30 1.58
N LEU A 86 8.16 12.46 2.20
CA LEU A 86 7.79 13.68 1.48
C LEU A 86 8.86 14.06 0.44
N GLY A 87 8.40 14.43 -0.75
CA GLY A 87 9.27 14.92 -1.81
C GLY A 87 9.96 13.86 -2.67
N VAL A 88 9.88 12.55 -2.32
CA VAL A 88 10.50 11.49 -3.13
C VAL A 88 9.94 11.49 -4.56
N VAL A 89 8.63 11.58 -4.72
CA VAL A 89 8.00 11.64 -6.06
C VAL A 89 8.47 12.86 -6.85
N GLY A 90 8.51 14.02 -6.22
CA GLY A 90 8.95 15.26 -6.87
C GLY A 90 10.42 15.23 -7.31
N SER A 91 11.27 14.50 -6.57
CA SER A 91 12.71 14.43 -6.85
C SER A 91 13.11 13.30 -7.81
N PHE A 92 12.39 12.16 -7.80
CA PHE A 92 12.81 10.93 -8.49
C PHE A 92 11.71 10.33 -9.40
N GLY A 93 10.52 10.91 -9.38
CA GLY A 93 9.36 10.43 -10.14
C GLY A 93 8.66 9.21 -9.50
N PRO A 94 7.56 8.74 -10.11
CA PRO A 94 6.72 7.68 -9.52
C PRO A 94 7.32 6.27 -9.65
N SER A 95 8.30 6.04 -10.54
CA SER A 95 8.89 4.71 -10.78
C SER A 95 9.66 4.16 -9.59
N VAL A 96 10.10 5.02 -8.65
CA VAL A 96 10.82 4.62 -7.44
C VAL A 96 9.89 4.28 -6.26
N LEU A 97 8.59 4.49 -6.38
CA LEU A 97 7.65 4.22 -5.31
C LEU A 97 7.40 2.72 -5.14
N ALA A 98 7.31 2.27 -3.90
CA ALA A 98 6.88 0.90 -3.58
C ALA A 98 5.46 0.60 -4.06
N ASN A 99 4.60 1.60 -4.12
CA ASN A 99 3.25 1.56 -4.67
C ASN A 99 2.43 0.32 -4.26
N PRO A 100 2.34 0.01 -2.94
CA PRO A 100 1.68 -1.20 -2.49
C PRO A 100 0.17 -1.15 -2.74
N ILE A 101 -0.42 -2.32 -3.01
CA ILE A 101 -1.87 -2.47 -3.05
C ILE A 101 -2.40 -2.53 -1.62
N GLY A 102 -3.28 -1.60 -1.29
CA GLY A 102 -4.07 -1.63 -0.06
C GLY A 102 -5.48 -2.14 -0.37
N LEU A 103 -5.95 -3.06 0.46
CA LEU A 103 -7.32 -3.56 0.43
C LEU A 103 -8.08 -2.96 1.61
N SER A 104 -9.30 -2.55 1.38
CA SER A 104 -10.17 -2.01 2.41
C SER A 104 -11.59 -2.54 2.22
N THR A 105 -12.22 -2.96 3.31
CA THR A 105 -13.58 -3.46 3.28
C THR A 105 -14.47 -2.67 4.24
N SER A 106 -15.68 -2.38 3.79
CA SER A 106 -16.74 -1.84 4.64
C SER A 106 -17.61 -2.99 5.13
N MET A 107 -17.69 -3.15 6.45
CA MET A 107 -18.53 -4.16 7.09
C MET A 107 -19.73 -3.47 7.72
N GLN A 108 -20.91 -3.99 7.44
CA GLN A 108 -22.16 -3.53 8.03
C GLN A 108 -22.80 -4.66 8.85
N SER A 109 -23.25 -4.35 10.06
CA SER A 109 -24.01 -5.27 10.90
C SER A 109 -25.45 -5.41 10.38
N SER A 110 -26.16 -6.45 10.81
CA SER A 110 -27.55 -6.70 10.42
C SER A 110 -28.52 -5.59 10.82
N ASP A 111 -28.16 -4.76 11.80
CA ASP A 111 -28.91 -3.59 12.25
C ASP A 111 -28.45 -2.27 11.60
N GLY A 112 -27.60 -2.37 10.55
CA GLY A 112 -27.20 -1.23 9.70
C GLY A 112 -26.01 -0.42 10.18
N HIS A 113 -25.32 -0.81 11.26
CA HIS A 113 -24.15 -0.08 11.74
C HIS A 113 -22.89 -0.44 10.96
N LEU A 114 -22.08 0.57 10.59
CA LEU A 114 -20.75 0.35 10.02
C LEU A 114 -19.74 0.00 11.11
N LEU A 115 -19.03 -1.09 10.91
CA LEU A 115 -17.97 -1.54 11.81
C LEU A 115 -16.64 -0.90 11.39
N LEU A 116 -16.00 -0.21 12.34
CA LEU A 116 -14.70 0.41 12.14
C LEU A 116 -13.71 -0.10 13.19
N GLY A 117 -12.46 -0.25 12.78
CA GLY A 117 -11.37 -0.63 13.68
C GLY A 117 -10.56 0.59 14.14
N ARG A 118 -10.00 0.51 15.35
CA ARG A 118 -8.98 1.44 15.81
C ARG A 118 -7.61 0.81 15.64
N ARG A 119 -6.72 1.50 14.95
CA ARG A 119 -5.33 1.04 14.76
C ARG A 119 -4.60 0.97 16.09
N ASN A 120 -3.80 -0.07 16.25
CA ASN A 120 -2.92 -0.23 17.41
C ASN A 120 -1.95 0.97 17.49
N GLU A 121 -1.64 1.41 18.73
CA GLU A 121 -0.68 2.48 18.99
C GLU A 121 0.78 2.07 18.65
N ALA A 122 1.07 0.76 18.60
CA ALA A 122 2.39 0.22 18.27
C ALA A 122 2.71 0.16 16.77
N VAL A 123 1.82 0.62 15.88
CA VAL A 123 2.10 0.64 14.45
C VAL A 123 2.84 1.91 14.03
N ALA A 124 3.74 1.78 13.05
CA ALA A 124 4.56 2.91 12.59
C ALA A 124 3.78 3.95 11.77
N TYR A 125 2.61 3.57 11.24
CA TYR A 125 1.83 4.35 10.28
C TYR A 125 0.42 4.60 10.80
N TYR A 126 0.07 5.87 11.01
CA TYR A 126 -1.21 6.32 11.54
C TYR A 126 -1.71 5.56 12.79
N PRO A 127 -0.94 5.51 13.90
CA PRO A 127 -1.38 4.87 15.14
C PRO A 127 -2.65 5.53 15.68
N GLY A 128 -3.50 4.76 16.36
CA GLY A 128 -4.71 5.23 17.02
C GLY A 128 -5.83 5.72 16.11
N ARG A 129 -5.65 5.77 14.79
CA ARG A 129 -6.68 6.22 13.84
C ARG A 129 -7.80 5.20 13.69
N ILE A 130 -9.02 5.71 13.55
CA ILE A 130 -10.19 4.92 13.20
C ILE A 130 -10.25 4.78 11.68
N HIS A 131 -10.46 3.56 11.20
CA HIS A 131 -10.54 3.25 9.77
C HIS A 131 -11.38 1.99 9.51
N PRO A 132 -11.87 1.77 8.29
CA PRO A 132 -12.44 0.49 7.90
C PRO A 132 -11.40 -0.63 8.01
N PHE A 133 -11.84 -1.89 8.04
CA PHE A 133 -10.91 -3.01 8.04
C PHE A 133 -10.08 -2.98 6.76
N ALA A 134 -8.78 -2.92 6.91
CA ALA A 134 -7.87 -2.73 5.80
C ALA A 134 -6.52 -3.41 6.06
N GLY A 135 -5.84 -3.80 5.00
CA GLY A 135 -4.51 -4.37 5.02
C GLY A 135 -3.79 -4.14 3.69
N ALA A 136 -2.51 -4.46 3.65
CA ALA A 136 -1.78 -4.56 2.40
C ALA A 136 -2.00 -5.94 1.78
N ALA A 137 -2.07 -6.01 0.46
CA ALA A 137 -2.02 -7.28 -0.24
C ALA A 137 -0.61 -7.87 -0.12
N GLU A 138 -0.53 -9.13 0.30
CA GLU A 138 0.71 -9.89 0.40
C GLU A 138 0.82 -10.91 -0.73
N PRO A 139 2.06 -11.25 -1.17
CA PRO A 139 2.29 -12.24 -2.23
C PRO A 139 1.88 -13.65 -1.84
#